data_eae5340b498dd2790ab137ef734ffe9e
#
_entry.id   eae5340b498dd2790ab137ef734ffe9e
#
_cell.length_a   1.000
_cell.length_b   1.000
_cell.length_c   1.000
_cell.angle_alpha   90.00
_cell.angle_beta   90.00
_cell.angle_gamma   90.00
#
_symmetry.space_group_name_H-M   'P 1'
#
loop_
_entity.id
_entity.type
_entity.pdbx_description
1 polymer ?
#
loop_
_entity_poly.entity_id
_entity_poly.type
_entity_poly.pdbx_seq_one_letter_code
_entity_poly.pdbx_strand_id
1 'polypeptide(L)'
;MNIKRIIANLDKQSFSFYMFFSILLIITLIVLSTFKFTQARYESNTTINISPTLAFFIVDVQNTSGQIKLDGLIPRDEPYLFTFEVSNFNDEKKANVDLTYSIELITTTNMPLNFKIFKGSNMEQNKVDSDTVTTDDNGVFYRHLVIDDVSVMNYSNNCTDTYTLWVEFPKTYMNNPDAYAGIIDLVDIKINAEQVVW
;
A
#
# COMPACT_ATOMS: atom_id res chain seq x y z
N MET A 1 9.46 3.90 -78.70
CA MET A 1 9.62 3.98 -77.26
C MET A 1 8.38 3.44 -76.55
N ASN A 2 8.49 2.41 -75.75
CA ASN A 2 7.35 1.53 -75.36
C ASN A 2 6.66 2.04 -74.11
N ILE A 3 5.61 2.83 -74.25
CA ILE A 3 4.82 3.50 -73.19
C ILE A 3 4.34 2.49 -72.15
N LYS A 4 3.99 1.27 -72.51
CA LYS A 4 3.57 0.18 -71.61
C LYS A 4 4.68 -0.20 -70.61
N ARG A 5 5.97 -0.10 -70.96
CA ARG A 5 7.08 -0.36 -70.04
C ARG A 5 7.28 0.75 -68.99
N ILE A 6 6.99 1.99 -69.36
CA ILE A 6 7.09 3.12 -68.44
C ILE A 6 5.99 3.05 -67.39
N ILE A 7 4.75 2.74 -67.80
CA ILE A 7 3.61 2.60 -66.87
C ILE A 7 3.83 1.43 -65.89
N ALA A 8 4.31 0.31 -66.37
CA ALA A 8 4.60 -0.86 -65.50
C ALA A 8 5.72 -0.60 -64.49
N ASN A 9 6.70 0.26 -64.80
CA ASN A 9 7.75 0.64 -63.87
C ASN A 9 7.26 1.66 -62.86
N LEU A 10 6.37 2.58 -63.24
CA LEU A 10 5.75 3.55 -62.32
C LEU A 10 4.87 2.85 -61.28
N ASP A 11 4.06 1.87 -61.72
CA ASP A 11 3.23 1.05 -60.79
C ASP A 11 4.08 0.25 -59.82
N LYS A 12 5.20 -0.33 -60.24
CA LYS A 12 6.08 -1.10 -59.37
C LYS A 12 6.81 -0.21 -58.39
N GLN A 13 7.15 1.03 -58.75
CA GLN A 13 7.83 1.98 -57.89
C GLN A 13 6.88 2.57 -56.83
N SER A 14 5.61 2.87 -57.21
CA SER A 14 4.59 3.32 -56.28
C SER A 14 4.19 2.20 -55.34
N PHE A 15 4.08 0.97 -55.77
CA PHE A 15 3.79 -0.19 -54.90
C PHE A 15 4.87 -0.41 -53.84
N SER A 16 6.14 -0.33 -54.23
CA SER A 16 7.27 -0.42 -53.30
C SER A 16 7.28 0.69 -52.26
N PHE A 17 6.89 1.91 -52.67
CA PHE A 17 6.80 3.08 -51.79
C PHE A 17 5.67 2.90 -50.74
N TYR A 18 4.48 2.47 -51.16
CA TYR A 18 3.38 2.21 -50.23
C TYR A 18 3.69 1.07 -49.26
N MET A 19 4.36 0.02 -49.72
CA MET A 19 4.78 -1.09 -48.87
C MET A 19 5.80 -0.63 -47.82
N PHE A 20 6.79 0.20 -48.19
CA PHE A 20 7.75 0.78 -47.24
C PHE A 20 7.06 1.68 -46.20
N PHE A 21 6.13 2.52 -46.63
CA PHE A 21 5.40 3.42 -45.75
C PHE A 21 4.49 2.65 -44.77
N SER A 22 3.87 1.56 -45.22
CA SER A 22 3.06 0.69 -44.39
C SER A 22 3.90 -0.01 -43.32
N ILE A 23 5.07 -0.50 -43.66
CA ILE A 23 5.99 -1.12 -42.69
C ILE A 23 6.48 -0.09 -41.67
N LEU A 24 6.82 1.12 -42.10
CA LEU A 24 7.23 2.19 -41.20
C LEU A 24 6.12 2.57 -40.22
N LEU A 25 4.86 2.61 -40.69
CA LEU A 25 3.70 2.92 -39.84
C LEU A 25 3.46 1.82 -38.78
N ILE A 26 3.61 0.54 -39.15
CA ILE A 26 3.48 -0.59 -38.23
C ILE A 26 4.58 -0.53 -37.15
N ILE A 27 5.82 -0.24 -37.55
CA ILE A 27 6.94 -0.10 -36.60
C ILE A 27 6.68 1.04 -35.62
N THR A 28 6.19 2.19 -36.12
CA THR A 28 5.86 3.34 -35.27
C THR A 28 4.74 3.01 -34.28
N LEU A 29 3.71 2.27 -34.71
CA LEU A 29 2.62 1.83 -33.81
C LEU A 29 3.12 0.85 -32.74
N ILE A 30 4.04 -0.05 -33.08
CA ILE A 30 4.66 -0.96 -32.11
C ILE A 30 5.48 -0.18 -31.08
N VAL A 31 6.29 0.78 -31.52
CA VAL A 31 7.09 1.63 -30.63
C VAL A 31 6.17 2.46 -29.72
N LEU A 32 5.12 3.09 -30.25
CA LEU A 32 4.16 3.84 -29.44
C LEU A 32 3.39 2.96 -28.44
N SER A 33 3.10 1.71 -28.79
CA SER A 33 2.44 0.78 -27.87
C SER A 33 3.37 0.35 -26.71
N THR A 34 4.67 0.24 -26.95
CA THR A 34 5.65 -0.09 -25.90
C THR A 34 5.85 1.06 -24.92
N PHE A 35 5.72 2.33 -25.35
CA PHE A 35 5.83 3.50 -24.46
C PHE A 35 4.69 3.59 -23.42
N LYS A 36 3.51 3.04 -23.70
CA LYS A 36 2.40 2.99 -22.72
C LYS A 36 2.61 1.99 -21.60
N PHE A 37 3.47 0.99 -21.76
CA PHE A 37 3.76 -0.02 -20.73
C PHE A 37 4.85 0.39 -19.74
N THR A 38 5.57 1.50 -19.96
CA THR A 38 6.64 1.94 -19.07
C THR A 38 6.20 2.91 -17.98
N GLN A 39 4.93 3.32 -17.94
CA GLN A 39 4.33 3.93 -16.76
C GLN A 39 3.81 2.82 -15.83
N ALA A 40 4.67 1.91 -15.44
CA ALA A 40 4.39 0.98 -14.35
C ALA A 40 4.37 1.81 -13.06
N ARG A 41 3.17 2.10 -12.57
CA ARG A 41 2.91 2.59 -11.24
C ARG A 41 3.27 1.44 -10.30
N TYR A 42 4.40 1.54 -9.63
CA TYR A 42 4.81 0.55 -8.64
C TYR A 42 3.98 0.76 -7.37
N GLU A 43 2.84 0.10 -7.29
CA GLU A 43 2.11 -0.10 -6.05
C GLU A 43 2.65 -1.38 -5.42
N SER A 44 3.34 -1.26 -4.29
CA SER A 44 3.74 -2.41 -3.49
C SER A 44 2.73 -2.62 -2.38
N ASN A 45 1.79 -3.49 -2.61
CA ASN A 45 0.97 -4.05 -1.53
C ASN A 45 1.80 -5.16 -0.87
N THR A 46 2.35 -4.88 0.30
CA THR A 46 3.10 -5.89 1.05
C THR A 46 2.17 -6.84 1.78
N THR A 47 1.53 -7.73 1.07
CA THR A 47 1.35 -9.09 1.54
C THR A 47 2.68 -9.78 1.27
N ILE A 48 3.30 -10.33 2.30
CA ILE A 48 4.63 -10.97 2.24
C ILE A 48 4.66 -12.01 1.12
N ASN A 49 5.07 -11.58 -0.09
CA ASN A 49 5.52 -12.44 -1.19
C ASN A 49 6.70 -11.74 -1.85
N ILE A 50 7.84 -12.35 -1.68
CA ILE A 50 9.15 -11.93 -2.15
C ILE A 50 9.14 -11.80 -3.67
N SER A 51 9.22 -10.56 -4.19
CA SER A 51 9.63 -10.27 -5.56
C SER A 51 10.35 -8.93 -5.65
N PRO A 52 11.28 -8.75 -6.61
CA PRO A 52 12.50 -8.02 -6.39
C PRO A 52 12.38 -6.49 -6.50
N THR A 53 12.76 -5.81 -5.41
CA THR A 53 13.70 -4.69 -5.43
C THR A 53 13.33 -3.40 -6.14
N LEU A 54 12.44 -2.56 -5.53
CA LEU A 54 12.58 -1.12 -5.72
C LEU A 54 12.05 -0.30 -4.52
N ALA A 55 11.11 -0.82 -3.76
CA ALA A 55 10.65 -0.19 -2.52
C ALA A 55 10.69 -1.24 -1.40
N PHE A 56 11.42 -0.97 -0.35
CA PHE A 56 11.56 -1.85 0.79
C PHE A 56 11.09 -1.12 2.04
N PHE A 57 10.02 -1.63 2.64
CA PHE A 57 9.53 -1.19 3.94
C PHE A 57 9.58 -2.35 4.91
N ILE A 58 9.87 -2.02 6.15
CA ILE A 58 9.73 -2.94 7.26
C ILE A 58 8.66 -2.38 8.17
N VAL A 59 7.68 -3.21 8.45
CA VAL A 59 6.80 -3.00 9.59
C VAL A 59 7.34 -3.88 10.71
N ASP A 60 8.01 -3.26 11.67
CA ASP A 60 8.38 -3.94 12.91
C ASP A 60 7.28 -3.66 13.93
N VAL A 61 6.46 -4.67 14.13
CA VAL A 61 5.54 -4.74 15.27
C VAL A 61 6.25 -5.59 16.31
N GLN A 62 6.47 -5.08 17.50
CA GLN A 62 7.14 -5.82 18.56
C GLN A 62 6.57 -7.24 18.67
N ASN A 63 7.31 -8.19 18.08
CA ASN A 63 7.13 -9.65 18.11
C ASN A 63 6.24 -10.36 17.08
N THR A 64 5.61 -9.71 16.08
CA THR A 64 4.89 -10.46 15.04
C THR A 64 4.73 -9.68 13.75
N SER A 65 4.95 -10.36 12.64
CA SER A 65 4.83 -9.88 11.26
C SER A 65 3.52 -9.10 10.97
N GLY A 66 3.50 -7.79 11.21
CA GLY A 66 2.42 -6.91 10.78
C GLY A 66 1.07 -7.07 11.52
N GLN A 67 1.04 -7.76 12.66
CA GLN A 67 -0.20 -7.97 13.43
C GLN A 67 -0.04 -7.59 14.89
N ILE A 68 -1.03 -6.88 15.44
CA ILE A 68 -1.17 -6.62 16.88
C ILE A 68 -2.28 -7.52 17.41
N LYS A 69 -1.96 -8.35 18.41
CA LYS A 69 -2.95 -9.19 19.10
C LYS A 69 -3.66 -8.37 20.16
N LEU A 70 -4.97 -8.38 20.13
CA LEU A 70 -5.86 -7.77 21.12
C LEU A 70 -6.48 -8.85 22.01
N ASP A 71 -5.64 -9.70 22.60
CA ASP A 71 -6.08 -10.75 23.50
C ASP A 71 -6.08 -10.28 24.96
N GLY A 72 -6.97 -10.84 25.77
CA GLY A 72 -7.05 -10.57 27.20
C GLY A 72 -7.47 -9.14 27.55
N LEU A 73 -8.05 -8.39 26.62
CA LEU A 73 -8.57 -7.06 26.91
C LEU A 73 -9.79 -7.15 27.83
N ILE A 74 -9.80 -6.30 28.87
CA ILE A 74 -10.93 -6.13 29.78
C ILE A 74 -11.40 -4.68 29.77
N PRO A 75 -12.72 -4.41 29.97
CA PRO A 75 -13.21 -3.04 30.08
C PRO A 75 -12.52 -2.30 31.24
N ARG A 76 -11.98 -1.09 30.98
CA ARG A 76 -11.30 -0.27 31.99
C ARG A 76 -11.29 1.21 31.58
N ASP A 77 -10.88 2.10 32.52
CA ASP A 77 -10.80 3.53 32.25
C ASP A 77 -9.53 3.89 31.44
N GLU A 78 -8.41 3.19 31.68
CA GLU A 78 -7.15 3.46 30.96
C GLU A 78 -7.10 2.72 29.62
N PRO A 79 -6.57 3.34 28.56
CA PRO A 79 -6.39 2.68 27.27
C PRO A 79 -5.29 1.62 27.32
N TYR A 80 -5.33 0.71 26.37
CA TYR A 80 -4.21 -0.16 26.01
C TYR A 80 -3.38 0.53 24.95
N LEU A 81 -2.05 0.47 25.08
CA LEU A 81 -1.12 1.10 24.17
C LEU A 81 -0.25 0.04 23.50
N PHE A 82 -0.27 0.05 22.17
CA PHE A 82 0.56 -0.82 21.36
C PHE A 82 1.42 0.06 20.46
N THR A 83 2.70 -0.27 20.31
CA THR A 83 3.61 0.47 19.45
C THR A 83 4.01 -0.36 18.25
N PHE A 84 4.16 0.28 17.10
CA PHE A 84 4.74 -0.31 15.91
C PHE A 84 5.60 0.72 15.18
N GLU A 85 6.52 0.24 14.37
CA GLU A 85 7.47 1.07 13.63
C GLU A 85 7.38 0.78 12.14
N VAL A 86 7.54 1.84 11.36
CA VAL A 86 7.66 1.79 9.91
C VAL A 86 9.02 2.32 9.54
N SER A 87 9.84 1.50 8.87
CA SER A 87 11.22 1.85 8.52
C SER A 87 11.48 1.63 7.03
N ASN A 88 12.35 2.47 6.45
CA ASN A 88 12.84 2.30 5.07
C ASN A 88 14.10 1.44 4.99
N PHE A 89 14.51 0.79 6.08
CA PHE A 89 15.72 -0.04 6.18
C PHE A 89 15.55 -1.17 7.19
N ASN A 90 16.39 -2.20 7.06
CA ASN A 90 16.69 -3.19 8.08
C ASN A 90 18.20 -3.49 8.05
N ASP A 91 18.64 -4.50 8.82
CA ASP A 91 20.04 -4.90 8.91
C ASP A 91 20.66 -5.35 7.57
N GLU A 92 19.80 -5.82 6.62
CA GLU A 92 20.26 -6.38 5.35
C GLU A 92 20.01 -5.45 4.16
N LYS A 93 18.97 -4.62 4.21
CA LYS A 93 18.49 -3.85 3.06
C LYS A 93 18.04 -2.45 3.46
N LYS A 94 18.10 -1.55 2.48
CA LYS A 94 17.58 -0.20 2.57
C LYS A 94 16.86 0.17 1.28
N ALA A 95 15.84 1.01 1.39
CA ALA A 95 15.21 1.62 0.23
C ALA A 95 16.25 2.43 -0.57
N ASN A 96 16.19 2.34 -1.89
CA ASN A 96 17.07 3.04 -2.82
C ASN A 96 16.39 4.21 -3.54
N VAL A 97 15.16 4.54 -3.16
CA VAL A 97 14.35 5.64 -3.65
C VAL A 97 13.64 6.33 -2.50
N ASP A 98 13.28 7.60 -2.68
CA ASP A 98 12.43 8.31 -1.74
C ASP A 98 11.02 7.74 -1.79
N LEU A 99 10.45 7.51 -0.61
CA LEU A 99 9.18 6.85 -0.44
C LEU A 99 8.21 7.71 0.35
N THR A 100 6.98 7.72 -0.06
CA THR A 100 5.84 8.12 0.77
C THR A 100 5.01 6.87 1.09
N TYR A 101 4.25 6.89 2.18
CA TYR A 101 3.44 5.74 2.57
C TYR A 101 2.18 6.16 3.29
N SER A 102 1.17 5.30 3.20
CA SER A 102 -0.02 5.33 4.05
C SER A 102 -0.11 4.04 4.87
N ILE A 103 -0.82 4.10 5.98
CA ILE A 103 -1.03 2.97 6.87
C ILE A 103 -2.51 2.65 6.90
N GLU A 104 -2.85 1.39 6.71
CA GLU A 104 -4.20 0.88 6.93
C GLU A 104 -4.16 -0.16 8.05
N LEU A 105 -4.92 0.07 9.13
CA LEU A 105 -5.15 -0.91 10.18
C LEU A 105 -6.51 -1.55 9.97
N ILE A 106 -6.55 -2.87 9.93
CA ILE A 106 -7.77 -3.65 9.72
C ILE A 106 -8.01 -4.51 10.94
N THR A 107 -9.20 -4.39 11.52
CA THR A 107 -9.62 -5.22 12.66
C THR A 107 -11.06 -5.64 12.48
N THR A 108 -11.50 -6.67 13.20
CA THR A 108 -12.91 -7.04 13.25
C THR A 108 -13.68 -6.09 14.17
N THR A 109 -15.01 -6.18 14.14
CA THR A 109 -15.87 -5.38 15.04
C THR A 109 -16.46 -6.22 16.17
N ASN A 110 -15.79 -7.34 16.53
CA ASN A 110 -16.31 -8.28 17.53
C ASN A 110 -16.33 -7.69 18.93
N MET A 111 -15.43 -6.75 19.23
CA MET A 111 -15.39 -6.02 20.49
C MET A 111 -15.73 -4.54 20.28
N PRO A 112 -16.42 -3.89 21.23
CA PRO A 112 -16.79 -2.49 21.15
C PRO A 112 -15.58 -1.57 21.51
N LEU A 113 -14.53 -1.66 20.71
CA LEU A 113 -13.29 -0.93 20.93
C LEU A 113 -13.29 0.43 20.21
N ASN A 114 -12.70 1.43 20.85
CA ASN A 114 -12.36 2.70 20.23
C ASN A 114 -10.86 2.74 19.93
N PHE A 115 -10.51 3.29 18.79
CA PHE A 115 -9.13 3.35 18.32
C PHE A 115 -8.70 4.80 18.06
N LYS A 116 -7.45 5.11 18.43
CA LYS A 116 -6.75 6.31 18.00
C LYS A 116 -5.32 5.92 17.63
N ILE A 117 -4.70 6.67 16.76
CA ILE A 117 -3.32 6.43 16.34
C ILE A 117 -2.56 7.74 16.46
N PHE A 118 -1.39 7.65 17.08
CA PHE A 118 -0.50 8.78 17.28
C PHE A 118 0.85 8.51 16.64
N LYS A 119 1.45 9.52 16.04
CA LYS A 119 2.82 9.44 15.52
C LYS A 119 3.79 9.96 16.57
N GLY A 120 4.84 9.19 16.82
CA GLY A 120 5.83 9.48 17.87
C GLY A 120 5.31 9.21 19.28
N SER A 121 6.03 9.76 20.27
CA SER A 121 5.70 9.63 21.70
C SER A 121 4.67 10.66 22.19
N ASN A 122 4.37 11.66 21.38
CA ASN A 122 3.45 12.74 21.73
C ASN A 122 2.02 12.38 21.28
N MET A 123 1.11 12.12 22.23
CA MET A 123 -0.27 11.72 21.98
C MET A 123 -1.21 12.91 21.82
N GLU A 124 -0.75 14.03 21.24
CA GLU A 124 -1.56 15.24 21.12
C GLU A 124 -2.60 15.19 19.98
N GLN A 125 -2.24 14.56 18.86
CA GLN A 125 -3.08 14.57 17.67
C GLN A 125 -3.33 13.15 17.17
N ASN A 126 -4.60 12.73 17.16
CA ASN A 126 -5.02 11.52 16.48
C ASN A 126 -4.77 11.66 14.97
N LYS A 127 -4.11 10.67 14.38
CA LYS A 127 -3.69 10.63 12.97
C LYS A 127 -4.63 9.84 12.08
N VAL A 128 -5.74 9.35 12.59
CA VAL A 128 -6.73 8.62 11.79
C VAL A 128 -7.47 9.61 10.90
N ASP A 129 -7.29 9.47 9.58
CA ASP A 129 -7.94 10.31 8.57
C ASP A 129 -9.28 9.72 8.13
N SER A 130 -9.38 8.39 8.13
CA SER A 130 -10.60 7.67 7.78
C SER A 130 -10.83 6.47 8.69
N ASP A 131 -12.08 6.27 9.10
CA ASP A 131 -12.54 5.15 9.93
C ASP A 131 -13.83 4.61 9.32
N THR A 132 -13.73 3.47 8.64
CA THR A 132 -14.84 2.89 7.88
C THR A 132 -15.05 1.43 8.24
N VAL A 133 -16.27 0.94 8.05
CA VAL A 133 -16.61 -0.47 8.27
C VAL A 133 -17.05 -1.08 6.94
N THR A 134 -16.47 -2.22 6.61
CA THR A 134 -16.83 -3.03 5.43
C THR A 134 -17.34 -4.40 5.88
N THR A 135 -18.01 -5.10 4.98
CA THR A 135 -18.49 -6.47 5.23
C THR A 135 -17.93 -7.37 4.14
N ASP A 136 -17.38 -8.52 4.52
CA ASP A 136 -16.94 -9.53 3.55
C ASP A 136 -18.11 -10.39 3.03
N ASP A 137 -17.81 -11.29 2.09
CA ASP A 137 -18.78 -12.20 1.47
C ASP A 137 -19.39 -13.20 2.48
N ASN A 138 -18.78 -13.39 3.65
CA ASN A 138 -19.24 -14.24 4.73
C ASN A 138 -20.07 -13.49 5.78
N GLY A 139 -20.23 -12.17 5.61
CA GLY A 139 -20.97 -11.31 6.54
C GLY A 139 -20.15 -10.88 7.76
N VAL A 140 -18.82 -11.01 7.74
CA VAL A 140 -17.93 -10.52 8.79
C VAL A 140 -17.68 -9.04 8.60
N PHE A 141 -17.82 -8.25 9.66
CA PHE A 141 -17.56 -6.82 9.63
C PHE A 141 -16.11 -6.52 9.98
N TYR A 142 -15.46 -5.77 9.10
CA TYR A 142 -14.10 -5.27 9.27
C TYR A 142 -14.09 -3.77 9.39
N ARG A 143 -13.34 -3.25 10.36
CA ARG A 143 -13.08 -1.83 10.53
C ARG A 143 -11.72 -1.48 9.95
N HIS A 144 -11.69 -0.45 9.15
CA HIS A 144 -10.52 0.06 8.46
C HIS A 144 -10.19 1.44 8.99
N LEU A 145 -9.02 1.60 9.58
CA LEU A 145 -8.48 2.85 10.05
C LEU A 145 -7.34 3.25 9.13
N VAL A 146 -7.48 4.35 8.40
CA VAL A 146 -6.48 4.81 7.43
C VAL A 146 -5.78 6.05 7.96
N ILE A 147 -4.46 6.07 7.78
CA ILE A 147 -3.58 7.19 8.04
C ILE A 147 -2.90 7.53 6.73
N ASP A 148 -3.24 8.70 6.18
CA ASP A 148 -2.65 9.25 4.97
C ASP A 148 -1.53 10.27 5.29
N ASP A 149 -0.88 10.11 6.46
CA ASP A 149 0.22 10.99 6.87
C ASP A 149 1.42 10.81 5.93
N VAL A 150 1.48 11.67 4.92
CA VAL A 150 2.45 11.64 3.83
C VAL A 150 3.81 12.11 4.35
N SER A 151 4.46 11.31 5.18
CA SER A 151 5.86 11.52 5.52
C SER A 151 6.74 10.95 4.42
N VAL A 152 7.66 11.77 3.90
CA VAL A 152 8.65 11.31 2.93
C VAL A 152 9.81 10.68 3.68
N MET A 153 10.06 9.40 3.46
CA MET A 153 11.26 8.70 3.89
C MET A 153 12.33 8.83 2.81
N ASN A 154 13.34 9.65 3.10
CA ASN A 154 14.43 9.88 2.16
C ASN A 154 15.37 8.68 2.10
N TYR A 155 15.69 8.21 0.89
CA TYR A 155 16.57 7.05 0.67
C TYR A 155 18.01 7.27 1.19
N SER A 156 18.47 8.50 1.28
CA SER A 156 19.84 8.80 1.76
C SER A 156 20.02 8.53 3.24
N ASN A 157 18.92 8.56 4.01
CA ASN A 157 18.93 8.39 5.47
C ASN A 157 18.20 7.11 5.89
N ASN A 158 18.63 6.51 7.01
CA ASN A 158 17.83 5.51 7.70
C ASN A 158 16.72 6.24 8.44
N CYS A 159 15.48 6.02 8.02
CA CYS A 159 14.30 6.66 8.58
C CYS A 159 13.42 5.61 9.26
N THR A 160 12.97 5.91 10.48
CA THR A 160 12.00 5.12 11.23
C THR A 160 10.95 6.05 11.80
N ASP A 161 9.70 5.75 11.51
CA ASP A 161 8.54 6.41 12.11
C ASP A 161 7.90 5.45 13.12
N THR A 162 7.72 5.91 14.35
CA THR A 162 7.09 5.15 15.43
C THR A 162 5.64 5.60 15.57
N TYR A 163 4.72 4.65 15.67
CA TYR A 163 3.30 4.87 15.89
C TYR A 163 2.83 4.21 17.18
N THR A 164 1.89 4.84 17.85
CA THR A 164 1.21 4.31 19.03
C THR A 164 -0.28 4.12 18.69
N LEU A 165 -0.72 2.85 18.66
CA LEU A 165 -2.12 2.49 18.61
C LEU A 165 -2.70 2.54 20.04
N TRP A 166 -3.65 3.43 20.27
CA TRP A 166 -4.40 3.61 21.49
C TRP A 166 -5.73 2.87 21.35
N VAL A 167 -5.98 1.91 22.21
CA VAL A 167 -7.18 1.07 22.19
C VAL A 167 -7.92 1.25 23.51
N GLU A 168 -9.13 1.75 23.44
CA GLU A 168 -10.02 1.87 24.60
C GLU A 168 -11.07 0.78 24.56
N PHE A 169 -11.18 0.05 25.66
CA PHE A 169 -12.31 -0.83 25.91
C PHE A 169 -13.16 -0.17 27.02
N PRO A 170 -14.26 0.52 26.66
CA PRO A 170 -14.98 1.36 27.60
C PRO A 170 -15.49 0.58 28.82
N LYS A 171 -15.29 1.13 30.01
CA LYS A 171 -15.71 0.57 31.30
C LYS A 171 -17.23 0.30 31.40
N THR A 172 -18.04 0.96 30.58
CA THR A 172 -19.49 0.72 30.51
C THR A 172 -19.85 -0.74 30.21
N TYR A 173 -18.92 -1.48 29.56
CA TYR A 173 -19.08 -2.90 29.26
C TYR A 173 -18.67 -3.84 30.40
N MET A 174 -18.17 -3.32 31.52
CA MET A 174 -17.77 -4.10 32.69
C MET A 174 -18.95 -4.86 33.35
N ASN A 175 -20.18 -4.41 33.12
CA ASN A 175 -21.38 -5.06 33.69
C ASN A 175 -21.70 -6.42 33.04
N ASN A 176 -21.07 -6.76 31.90
CA ASN A 176 -21.22 -8.04 31.23
C ASN A 176 -19.86 -8.55 30.67
N PRO A 177 -18.86 -8.80 31.54
CA PRO A 177 -17.53 -9.16 31.14
C PRO A 177 -17.47 -10.49 30.38
N ASP A 178 -18.38 -11.43 30.72
CA ASP A 178 -18.43 -12.75 30.08
C ASP A 178 -18.83 -12.70 28.60
N ALA A 179 -19.52 -11.65 28.17
CA ALA A 179 -19.89 -11.47 26.77
C ALA A 179 -18.67 -11.32 25.83
N TYR A 180 -17.55 -10.91 26.39
CA TYR A 180 -16.30 -10.66 25.62
C TYR A 180 -15.16 -11.59 26.06
N ALA A 181 -15.41 -12.47 27.04
CA ALA A 181 -14.41 -13.40 27.53
C ALA A 181 -13.99 -14.39 26.41
N GLY A 182 -12.69 -14.45 26.15
CA GLY A 182 -12.14 -15.35 25.14
C GLY A 182 -12.27 -14.88 23.69
N ILE A 183 -12.80 -13.67 23.45
CA ILE A 183 -12.71 -13.05 22.13
C ILE A 183 -11.27 -12.63 21.90
N ILE A 184 -10.69 -13.11 20.82
CA ILE A 184 -9.38 -12.70 20.34
C ILE A 184 -9.62 -11.85 19.10
N ASP A 185 -9.15 -10.62 19.12
CA ASP A 185 -9.16 -9.75 17.97
C ASP A 185 -7.74 -9.47 17.52
N LEU A 186 -7.59 -9.23 16.23
CA LEU A 186 -6.30 -8.94 15.61
C LEU A 186 -6.42 -7.60 14.88
N VAL A 187 -5.36 -6.81 14.94
CA VAL A 187 -5.20 -5.65 14.08
C VAL A 187 -4.11 -5.97 13.07
N ASP A 188 -4.51 -6.14 11.83
CA ASP A 188 -3.60 -6.29 10.71
C ASP A 188 -3.10 -4.90 10.28
N ILE A 189 -1.79 -4.75 10.12
CA ILE A 189 -1.16 -3.51 9.67
C ILE A 189 -0.74 -3.69 8.21
N LYS A 190 -1.30 -2.86 7.34
CA LYS A 190 -0.89 -2.78 5.93
C LYS A 190 -0.22 -1.44 5.67
N ILE A 191 0.91 -1.48 4.99
CA ILE A 191 1.63 -0.29 4.53
C ILE A 191 1.50 -0.23 3.01
N ASN A 192 0.94 0.86 2.51
CA ASN A 192 0.89 1.17 1.10
C ASN A 192 1.95 2.23 0.83
N ALA A 193 2.95 1.86 0.03
CA ALA A 193 4.09 2.72 -0.24
C ALA A 193 4.17 3.12 -1.71
N GLU A 194 4.52 4.37 -1.96
CA GLU A 194 4.68 4.90 -3.30
C GLU A 194 6.05 5.60 -3.42
N GLN A 195 6.68 5.48 -4.60
CA GLN A 195 7.88 6.22 -4.90
C GLN A 195 7.53 7.69 -5.13
N VAL A 196 8.30 8.59 -4.51
CA VAL A 196 8.22 10.03 -4.80
C VAL A 196 8.94 10.30 -6.11
N VAL A 197 8.22 10.86 -7.07
CA VAL A 197 8.76 11.31 -8.35
C VAL A 197 8.75 12.85 -8.33
N TRP A 198 9.94 13.45 -8.37
CA TRP A 198 10.15 14.90 -8.39
C TRP A 198 10.10 15.47 -9.80
#